data_f17ca250fc89459dde4751105bbc25a0
#
_entry.id   f17ca250fc89459dde4751105bbc25a0
#
_cell.length_a   1.000
_cell.length_b   1.000
_cell.length_c   1.000
_cell.angle_alpha   90.00
_cell.angle_beta   90.00
_cell.angle_gamma   90.00
#
_symmetry.space_group_name_H-M   'P 1'
#
loop_
_entity.id
_entity.type
_entity.pdbx_description
1 polymer ?
#
loop_
_entity_poly.entity_id
_entity_poly.type
_entity_poly.pdbx_seq_one_letter_code
_entity_poly.pdbx_strand_id
1 'polypeptide(L)'
;MTATHYDVLIIGSGFGGSVTALRLVEKGYKVGVLEAGKRYADEDFAKNSWHLKQFLWAPAIGCYGIQRIHLLRNVMILAGAGVGGGSLNYANTLYQPEDEYFRNKQWAHITDWKEELTPYYDQARRMLGVVTNPTMTPADKLSKQTAEELGVGDTFRMAPVGVFFGEKVGLTGKPKETVEDPYFGGAGPQRTACHECGECMTGCRHGAKNTLLKNYLYLAEKGGAEVRPLTTVTDITHKPGGGWNVDTKATGGLLGKKKARRFTADKVVVSAGAWGTQNLLHRQKLNGNLPELPDSLGAMTRTNSEALLGAQFKKYDPDWDFSEGVAITSSYFPAPDTHIEPVRYGKGSNAMGLLQTLMTDGDKLRPRVLEFLRQVVLQFHHVPRLVNLRRWSQRTVINLVMQSRDNSLTTYPRALGKFTWLTSKQGTGEPNPSWIPEGNKATRILASLRKGGLAGGVWSEVVDIPLTAHFLGGCSISSSPDDGVVDPYHRVWGLPDLFVVDGSAMAANPGVNPSLSITANAERAAAMWQNKGEEDPRPEQSEGYQRIEAVEPASPMVPATAPAALRLPITPVSH
;
A
#
# COMPACT_ATOMS: atom_id res chain seq x y z
N MET A 1 2.70 -26.42 27.05
CA MET A 1 3.30 -26.42 25.69
C MET A 1 4.32 -25.30 25.68
N THR A 2 5.57 -25.60 25.36
CA THR A 2 6.61 -24.59 25.17
C THR A 2 6.21 -23.65 24.02
N ALA A 3 6.39 -22.34 24.17
CA ALA A 3 6.12 -21.36 23.12
C ALA A 3 7.01 -21.63 21.91
N THR A 4 6.46 -21.52 20.69
CA THR A 4 7.29 -21.61 19.47
C THR A 4 8.23 -20.43 19.43
N HIS A 5 9.53 -20.68 19.27
CA HIS A 5 10.58 -19.68 19.22
C HIS A 5 11.10 -19.47 17.79
N TYR A 6 11.34 -18.21 17.43
CA TYR A 6 11.97 -17.78 16.19
C TYR A 6 13.18 -16.89 16.49
N ASP A 7 14.15 -16.86 15.60
CA ASP A 7 15.22 -15.85 15.67
C ASP A 7 14.61 -14.46 15.39
N VAL A 8 13.74 -14.39 14.35
CA VAL A 8 13.03 -13.16 14.00
C VAL A 8 11.54 -13.44 13.80
N LEU A 9 10.70 -12.68 14.48
CA LEU A 9 9.24 -12.73 14.33
C LEU A 9 8.72 -11.47 13.68
N ILE A 10 8.07 -11.62 12.52
CA ILE A 10 7.54 -10.53 11.71
C ILE A 10 6.02 -10.42 11.92
N ILE A 11 5.53 -9.23 12.21
CA ILE A 11 4.12 -8.94 12.43
C ILE A 11 3.54 -8.25 11.19
N GLY A 12 2.85 -9.00 10.35
CA GLY A 12 2.30 -8.56 9.07
C GLY A 12 3.08 -9.08 7.88
N SER A 13 2.37 -9.48 6.83
CA SER A 13 2.89 -10.08 5.59
C SER A 13 2.75 -9.15 4.37
N GLY A 14 2.68 -7.83 4.59
CA GLY A 14 2.65 -6.81 3.53
C GLY A 14 4.03 -6.62 2.86
N PHE A 15 4.19 -5.55 2.08
CA PHE A 15 5.41 -5.31 1.32
C PHE A 15 6.67 -5.37 2.20
N GLY A 16 6.73 -4.60 3.27
CA GLY A 16 7.89 -4.61 4.17
C GLY A 16 8.14 -5.96 4.83
N GLY A 17 7.11 -6.59 5.40
CA GLY A 17 7.24 -7.88 6.08
C GLY A 17 7.64 -9.03 5.16
N SER A 18 7.15 -9.04 3.92
CA SER A 18 7.51 -10.08 2.93
C SER A 18 8.95 -9.96 2.43
N VAL A 19 9.41 -8.72 2.18
CA VAL A 19 10.82 -8.45 1.83
C VAL A 19 11.72 -8.90 2.97
N THR A 20 11.44 -8.43 4.18
CA THR A 20 12.21 -8.78 5.39
C THR A 20 12.24 -10.29 5.61
N ALA A 21 11.10 -10.98 5.43
CA ALA A 21 11.03 -12.43 5.58
C ALA A 21 11.98 -13.16 4.62
N LEU A 22 11.95 -12.79 3.33
CA LEU A 22 12.84 -13.40 2.34
C LEU A 22 14.31 -13.15 2.67
N ARG A 23 14.68 -11.88 2.83
CA ARG A 23 16.09 -11.49 3.02
C ARG A 23 16.69 -12.10 4.30
N LEU A 24 15.91 -12.22 5.38
CA LEU A 24 16.40 -12.84 6.62
C LEU A 24 16.49 -14.37 6.52
N VAL A 25 15.59 -15.03 5.78
CA VAL A 25 15.75 -16.47 5.48
C VAL A 25 17.03 -16.72 4.67
N GLU A 26 17.30 -15.90 3.65
CA GLU A 26 18.52 -15.95 2.85
C GLU A 26 19.79 -15.73 3.68
N LYS A 27 19.69 -15.02 4.81
CA LYS A 27 20.75 -14.78 5.80
C LYS A 27 20.79 -15.83 6.94
N GLY A 28 20.02 -16.91 6.82
CA GLY A 28 20.07 -18.08 7.72
C GLY A 28 19.24 -17.94 9.01
N TYR A 29 18.40 -16.91 9.15
CA TYR A 29 17.52 -16.76 10.30
C TYR A 29 16.30 -17.67 10.22
N LYS A 30 15.86 -18.20 11.37
CA LYS A 30 14.55 -18.85 11.51
C LYS A 30 13.47 -17.81 11.65
N VAL A 31 12.67 -17.64 10.60
CA VAL A 31 11.68 -16.55 10.48
C VAL A 31 10.26 -17.06 10.66
N GLY A 32 9.48 -16.39 11.52
CA GLY A 32 8.03 -16.53 11.63
C GLY A 32 7.32 -15.26 11.16
N VAL A 33 6.19 -15.40 10.45
CA VAL A 33 5.36 -14.27 10.00
C VAL A 33 3.95 -14.45 10.54
N LEU A 34 3.45 -13.50 11.33
CA LEU A 34 2.11 -13.49 11.89
C LEU A 34 1.21 -12.54 11.10
N GLU A 35 0.17 -13.08 10.46
CA GLU A 35 -0.76 -12.29 9.65
C GLU A 35 -2.19 -12.36 10.20
N ALA A 36 -2.80 -11.20 10.42
CA ALA A 36 -4.17 -11.11 10.91
C ALA A 36 -5.20 -11.58 9.87
N GLY A 37 -4.88 -11.45 8.59
CA GLY A 37 -5.75 -11.77 7.48
C GLY A 37 -5.74 -13.24 7.08
N LYS A 38 -6.68 -13.60 6.21
CA LYS A 38 -6.79 -14.95 5.61
C LYS A 38 -5.77 -15.10 4.49
N ARG A 39 -5.31 -16.35 4.23
CA ARG A 39 -4.62 -16.70 2.98
C ARG A 39 -5.66 -16.99 1.89
N TYR A 40 -5.39 -16.49 0.69
CA TYR A 40 -6.22 -16.71 -0.49
C TYR A 40 -5.47 -17.53 -1.54
N ALA A 41 -6.14 -18.52 -2.12
CA ALA A 41 -5.81 -19.01 -3.45
C ALA A 41 -6.38 -18.05 -4.50
N ASP A 42 -5.88 -18.11 -5.74
CA ASP A 42 -6.31 -17.15 -6.77
C ASP A 42 -7.83 -17.23 -7.03
N GLU A 43 -8.42 -18.41 -7.03
CA GLU A 43 -9.86 -18.65 -7.21
C GLU A 43 -10.75 -18.17 -6.05
N ASP A 44 -10.17 -17.98 -4.85
CA ASP A 44 -10.89 -17.53 -3.65
C ASP A 44 -11.25 -16.04 -3.68
N PHE A 45 -10.58 -15.24 -4.53
CA PHE A 45 -10.86 -13.82 -4.61
C PHE A 45 -12.28 -13.52 -5.11
N ALA A 46 -12.80 -12.36 -4.72
CA ALA A 46 -14.14 -11.93 -5.10
C ALA A 46 -14.28 -11.80 -6.62
N LYS A 47 -15.33 -12.41 -7.21
CA LYS A 47 -15.63 -12.26 -8.65
C LYS A 47 -15.92 -10.81 -9.04
N ASN A 48 -16.52 -10.06 -8.12
CA ASN A 48 -16.82 -8.63 -8.27
C ASN A 48 -17.14 -8.03 -6.90
N SER A 49 -17.34 -6.72 -6.84
CA SER A 49 -17.56 -5.98 -5.60
C SER A 49 -18.86 -6.31 -4.83
N TRP A 50 -19.80 -7.10 -5.39
CA TRP A 50 -21.00 -7.57 -4.70
C TRP A 50 -20.73 -8.77 -3.78
N HIS A 51 -19.59 -9.45 -3.94
CA HIS A 51 -19.21 -10.58 -3.09
C HIS A 51 -18.57 -10.08 -1.79
N LEU A 52 -19.37 -9.40 -0.95
CA LEU A 52 -18.90 -8.67 0.24
C LEU A 52 -18.09 -9.52 1.21
N LYS A 53 -18.43 -10.80 1.40
CA LYS A 53 -17.68 -11.70 2.30
C LYS A 53 -16.24 -11.94 1.88
N GLN A 54 -15.97 -11.96 0.56
CA GLN A 54 -14.64 -12.12 -0.02
C GLN A 54 -13.97 -10.77 -0.29
N PHE A 55 -14.75 -9.68 -0.36
CA PHE A 55 -14.23 -8.36 -0.69
C PHE A 55 -13.96 -7.51 0.54
N LEU A 56 -14.91 -7.40 1.49
CA LEU A 56 -14.76 -6.55 2.68
C LEU A 56 -14.15 -7.30 3.86
N TRP A 57 -13.32 -6.59 4.63
CA TRP A 57 -12.72 -7.05 5.86
C TRP A 57 -13.53 -6.58 7.07
N ALA A 58 -14.35 -7.47 7.62
CA ALA A 58 -15.09 -7.28 8.85
C ALA A 58 -15.23 -8.63 9.58
N PRO A 59 -14.14 -9.20 10.13
CA PRO A 59 -14.11 -10.56 10.67
C PRO A 59 -15.06 -10.76 11.84
N ALA A 60 -15.48 -9.70 12.53
CA ALA A 60 -16.51 -9.78 13.59
C ALA A 60 -17.87 -10.28 13.08
N ILE A 61 -18.19 -10.03 11.82
CA ILE A 61 -19.42 -10.49 11.16
C ILE A 61 -19.17 -11.56 10.09
N GLY A 62 -17.99 -12.21 10.12
CA GLY A 62 -17.63 -13.30 9.22
C GLY A 62 -17.19 -12.88 7.82
N CYS A 63 -16.90 -11.60 7.58
CA CYS A 63 -16.33 -11.09 6.34
C CYS A 63 -14.80 -11.05 6.45
N TYR A 64 -14.12 -11.92 5.71
CA TYR A 64 -12.65 -12.02 5.71
C TYR A 64 -12.06 -11.55 4.39
N GLY A 65 -12.65 -10.55 3.74
CA GLY A 65 -12.20 -10.02 2.46
C GLY A 65 -10.89 -9.26 2.53
N ILE A 66 -10.46 -8.76 1.38
CA ILE A 66 -9.14 -8.12 1.22
C ILE A 66 -9.17 -6.60 1.46
N GLN A 67 -10.34 -5.98 1.49
CA GLN A 67 -10.50 -4.53 1.60
C GLN A 67 -10.89 -4.13 3.02
N ARG A 68 -9.98 -3.46 3.73
CA ARG A 68 -10.23 -2.78 5.02
C ARG A 68 -10.66 -1.34 4.80
N ILE A 69 -11.52 -0.86 5.68
CA ILE A 69 -11.88 0.55 5.78
C ILE A 69 -11.73 0.97 7.24
N HIS A 70 -10.96 2.04 7.49
CA HIS A 70 -10.82 2.64 8.80
C HIS A 70 -11.23 4.10 8.74
N LEU A 71 -11.93 4.56 9.75
CA LEU A 71 -12.34 5.96 9.89
C LEU A 71 -11.61 6.56 11.08
N LEU A 72 -10.75 7.53 10.84
CA LEU A 72 -10.21 8.44 11.83
C LEU A 72 -10.97 9.77 11.78
N ARG A 73 -10.73 10.63 12.74
CA ARG A 73 -11.42 11.94 12.77
C ARG A 73 -11.18 12.77 11.50
N ASN A 74 -9.97 12.71 10.95
CA ASN A 74 -9.52 13.59 9.87
C ASN A 74 -9.30 12.87 8.55
N VAL A 75 -9.52 11.55 8.46
CA VAL A 75 -9.29 10.79 7.23
C VAL A 75 -10.01 9.43 7.25
N MET A 76 -10.54 9.05 6.10
CA MET A 76 -10.99 7.68 5.82
C MET A 76 -9.89 6.92 5.09
N ILE A 77 -9.52 5.74 5.60
CA ILE A 77 -8.39 4.95 5.12
C ILE A 77 -8.89 3.68 4.44
N LEU A 78 -8.45 3.45 3.21
CA LEU A 78 -8.58 2.19 2.50
C LEU A 78 -7.27 1.40 2.63
N ALA A 79 -7.32 0.17 3.12
CA ALA A 79 -6.14 -0.65 3.35
C ALA A 79 -6.36 -2.11 2.94
N GLY A 80 -5.28 -2.84 2.73
CA GLY A 80 -5.31 -4.27 2.42
C GLY A 80 -5.41 -5.16 3.66
N ALA A 81 -5.96 -6.36 3.49
CA ALA A 81 -5.99 -7.42 4.51
C ALA A 81 -5.79 -8.79 3.85
N GLY A 82 -5.05 -9.67 4.51
CA GLY A 82 -4.74 -11.02 4.02
C GLY A 82 -3.26 -11.28 3.95
N VAL A 83 -2.89 -12.55 3.78
CA VAL A 83 -1.49 -12.94 3.54
C VAL A 83 -1.02 -12.32 2.22
N GLY A 84 -0.02 -11.44 2.27
CA GLY A 84 0.41 -10.58 1.17
C GLY A 84 -0.04 -9.12 1.32
N GLY A 85 -0.82 -8.79 2.36
CA GLY A 85 -1.18 -7.42 2.73
C GLY A 85 -1.80 -6.61 1.61
N GLY A 86 -1.34 -5.37 1.44
CA GLY A 86 -1.82 -4.43 0.42
C GLY A 86 -1.61 -4.90 -1.02
N SER A 87 -0.71 -5.85 -1.28
CA SER A 87 -0.50 -6.38 -2.63
C SER A 87 -1.72 -7.12 -3.20
N LEU A 88 -2.65 -7.55 -2.33
CA LEU A 88 -3.85 -8.25 -2.75
C LEU A 88 -4.84 -7.32 -3.44
N ASN A 89 -4.99 -6.09 -2.96
CA ASN A 89 -5.97 -5.11 -3.46
C ASN A 89 -5.39 -3.84 -4.07
N TYR A 90 -4.04 -3.66 -4.11
CA TYR A 90 -3.45 -2.50 -4.79
C TYR A 90 -3.74 -2.50 -6.30
N ALA A 91 -3.65 -1.32 -6.90
CA ALA A 91 -3.99 -1.11 -8.31
C ALA A 91 -2.85 -1.48 -9.28
N ASN A 92 -1.90 -2.28 -8.85
CA ASN A 92 -0.71 -2.79 -9.57
C ASN A 92 0.38 -1.76 -9.84
N THR A 93 0.17 -0.48 -9.62
CA THR A 93 1.11 0.58 -9.94
C THR A 93 2.31 0.61 -9.01
N LEU A 94 3.49 0.83 -9.59
CA LEU A 94 4.78 0.76 -8.91
C LEU A 94 5.67 1.93 -9.35
N TYR A 95 5.20 3.15 -9.05
CA TYR A 95 5.92 4.39 -9.33
C TYR A 95 7.06 4.63 -8.34
N GLN A 96 8.14 5.22 -8.83
CA GLN A 96 9.12 5.90 -8.00
C GLN A 96 8.67 7.35 -7.81
N PRO A 97 8.78 7.91 -6.59
CA PRO A 97 8.48 9.31 -6.34
C PRO A 97 9.41 10.26 -7.09
N GLU A 98 8.93 11.48 -7.30
CA GLU A 98 9.76 12.57 -7.81
C GLU A 98 10.76 13.06 -6.74
N ASP A 99 11.72 13.92 -7.14
CA ASP A 99 12.87 14.33 -6.32
C ASP A 99 12.51 14.98 -4.98
N GLU A 100 11.38 15.68 -4.91
CA GLU A 100 10.87 16.34 -3.70
C GLU A 100 10.67 15.37 -2.54
N TYR A 101 10.30 14.14 -2.82
CA TYR A 101 10.16 13.10 -1.80
C TYR A 101 11.48 12.84 -1.08
N PHE A 102 12.58 12.70 -1.83
CA PHE A 102 13.90 12.39 -1.28
C PHE A 102 14.52 13.58 -0.55
N ARG A 103 14.13 14.81 -0.93
CA ARG A 103 14.59 16.08 -0.36
C ARG A 103 13.70 16.61 0.76
N ASN A 104 12.68 15.83 1.20
CA ASN A 104 11.81 16.29 2.27
C ASN A 104 12.60 16.54 3.56
N LYS A 105 12.34 17.69 4.21
CA LYS A 105 13.08 18.17 5.39
C LYS A 105 13.07 17.20 6.58
N GLN A 106 12.08 16.29 6.64
CA GLN A 106 11.99 15.30 7.72
C GLN A 106 13.20 14.36 7.75
N TRP A 107 13.81 14.05 6.63
CA TRP A 107 14.87 13.05 6.54
C TRP A 107 16.07 13.43 5.64
N ALA A 108 15.95 14.46 4.78
CA ALA A 108 16.99 14.83 3.82
C ALA A 108 18.35 15.19 4.45
N HIS A 109 18.37 15.58 5.72
CA HIS A 109 19.57 15.89 6.47
C HIS A 109 20.39 14.67 6.89
N ILE A 110 19.84 13.46 6.77
CA ILE A 110 20.48 12.20 7.21
C ILE A 110 21.45 11.70 6.15
N THR A 111 21.03 11.66 4.88
CA THR A 111 21.82 11.18 3.73
C THR A 111 21.18 11.64 2.42
N ASP A 112 21.87 11.46 1.28
CA ASP A 112 21.23 11.53 -0.04
C ASP A 112 20.37 10.28 -0.27
N TRP A 113 19.11 10.38 0.10
CA TRP A 113 18.17 9.27 -0.02
C TRP A 113 17.91 8.83 -1.45
N LYS A 114 18.03 9.72 -2.44
CA LYS A 114 17.84 9.35 -3.85
C LYS A 114 18.98 8.45 -4.31
N GLU A 115 20.22 8.86 -4.05
CA GLU A 115 21.40 8.06 -4.36
C GLU A 115 21.34 6.71 -3.63
N GLU A 116 21.10 6.73 -2.32
CA GLU A 116 21.14 5.54 -1.49
C GLU A 116 20.04 4.53 -1.81
N LEU A 117 18.82 4.98 -2.13
CA LEU A 117 17.69 4.09 -2.43
C LEU A 117 17.64 3.62 -3.90
N THR A 118 18.33 4.27 -4.82
CA THR A 118 18.29 3.92 -6.26
C THR A 118 18.55 2.42 -6.53
N PRO A 119 19.60 1.79 -5.99
CA PRO A 119 19.85 0.36 -6.22
C PRO A 119 18.76 -0.54 -5.63
N TYR A 120 18.13 -0.13 -4.54
CA TYR A 120 17.04 -0.87 -3.91
C TYR A 120 15.71 -0.70 -4.66
N TYR A 121 15.48 0.44 -5.29
CA TYR A 121 14.39 0.61 -6.25
C TYR A 121 14.56 -0.31 -7.46
N ASP A 122 15.77 -0.46 -7.99
CA ASP A 122 16.05 -1.39 -9.08
C ASP A 122 15.79 -2.84 -8.65
N GLN A 123 16.29 -3.26 -7.49
CA GLN A 123 16.04 -4.60 -6.95
C GLN A 123 14.55 -4.84 -6.74
N ALA A 124 13.82 -3.88 -6.17
CA ALA A 124 12.38 -3.97 -5.96
C ALA A 124 11.61 -4.10 -7.29
N ARG A 125 11.99 -3.33 -8.33
CA ARG A 125 11.37 -3.46 -9.68
C ARG A 125 11.54 -4.84 -10.25
N ARG A 126 12.74 -5.40 -10.19
CA ARG A 126 13.03 -6.76 -10.70
C ARG A 126 12.24 -7.82 -9.94
N MET A 127 12.22 -7.77 -8.62
CA MET A 127 11.49 -8.72 -7.76
C MET A 127 9.97 -8.63 -7.93
N LEU A 128 9.43 -7.41 -8.12
CA LEU A 128 8.01 -7.18 -8.34
C LEU A 128 7.61 -7.35 -9.82
N GLY A 129 8.56 -7.62 -10.71
CA GLY A 129 8.32 -7.81 -12.14
C GLY A 129 7.64 -6.60 -12.78
N VAL A 130 8.18 -5.40 -12.51
CA VAL A 130 7.63 -4.13 -13.02
C VAL A 130 7.84 -4.02 -14.51
N VAL A 131 6.78 -3.71 -15.22
CA VAL A 131 6.79 -3.42 -16.68
C VAL A 131 5.91 -2.20 -16.95
N THR A 132 6.21 -1.47 -18.02
CA THR A 132 5.30 -0.44 -18.52
C THR A 132 4.03 -1.10 -19.05
N ASN A 133 2.85 -0.63 -18.65
CA ASN A 133 1.59 -1.17 -19.16
C ASN A 133 1.54 -1.11 -20.70
N PRO A 134 1.35 -2.25 -21.40
CA PRO A 134 1.48 -2.31 -22.85
C PRO A 134 0.24 -1.89 -23.62
N THR A 135 -0.89 -1.68 -22.95
CA THR A 135 -2.19 -1.49 -23.63
C THR A 135 -2.82 -0.14 -23.28
N MET A 136 -3.04 0.67 -24.31
CA MET A 136 -3.82 1.92 -24.19
C MET A 136 -5.32 1.62 -24.28
N THR A 137 -6.03 1.77 -23.18
CA THR A 137 -7.47 1.51 -23.08
C THR A 137 -8.31 2.74 -23.44
N PRO A 138 -9.64 2.59 -23.59
CA PRO A 138 -10.54 3.75 -23.76
C PRO A 138 -10.42 4.81 -22.66
N ALA A 139 -10.19 4.41 -21.40
CA ALA A 139 -9.97 5.35 -20.30
C ALA A 139 -8.67 6.17 -20.48
N ASP A 140 -7.60 5.53 -20.96
CA ASP A 140 -6.32 6.20 -21.23
C ASP A 140 -6.42 7.22 -22.34
N LYS A 141 -7.20 6.91 -23.39
CA LYS A 141 -7.46 7.86 -24.48
C LYS A 141 -8.13 9.13 -23.95
N LEU A 142 -9.13 8.99 -23.06
CA LEU A 142 -9.78 10.15 -22.43
C LEU A 142 -8.84 10.88 -21.48
N SER A 143 -8.04 10.17 -20.72
CA SER A 143 -7.05 10.76 -19.80
C SER A 143 -5.98 11.54 -20.57
N LYS A 144 -5.47 11.00 -21.69
CA LYS A 144 -4.52 11.68 -22.56
C LYS A 144 -5.13 12.96 -23.15
N GLN A 145 -6.33 12.86 -23.70
CA GLN A 145 -7.04 14.02 -24.25
C GLN A 145 -7.33 15.07 -23.14
N THR A 146 -7.65 14.63 -21.91
CA THR A 146 -7.83 15.54 -20.78
C THR A 146 -6.52 16.27 -20.44
N ALA A 147 -5.38 15.58 -20.45
CA ALA A 147 -4.07 16.20 -20.23
C ALA A 147 -3.73 17.21 -21.34
N GLU A 148 -4.05 16.90 -22.60
CA GLU A 148 -3.88 17.78 -23.75
C GLU A 148 -4.74 19.07 -23.60
N GLU A 149 -6.02 18.92 -23.23
CA GLU A 149 -6.94 20.06 -22.98
C GLU A 149 -6.50 20.94 -21.79
N LEU A 150 -5.79 20.35 -20.84
CA LEU A 150 -5.17 21.08 -19.70
C LEU A 150 -3.86 21.77 -20.08
N GLY A 151 -3.29 21.48 -21.27
CA GLY A 151 -1.99 22.00 -21.70
C GLY A 151 -0.79 21.25 -21.08
N VAL A 152 -0.99 20.05 -20.56
CA VAL A 152 0.04 19.20 -19.91
C VAL A 152 0.14 17.82 -20.56
N GLY A 153 -0.17 17.71 -21.85
CA GLY A 153 -0.19 16.46 -22.60
C GLY A 153 1.16 15.73 -22.62
N ASP A 154 2.26 16.44 -22.49
CA ASP A 154 3.63 15.94 -22.38
C ASP A 154 3.90 15.15 -21.09
N THR A 155 3.09 15.38 -20.06
CA THR A 155 3.19 14.64 -18.79
C THR A 155 2.47 13.30 -18.81
N PHE A 156 1.67 13.02 -19.86
CA PHE A 156 0.96 11.74 -19.98
C PHE A 156 1.92 10.59 -20.22
N ARG A 157 1.79 9.54 -19.41
CA ARG A 157 2.60 8.33 -19.51
C ARG A 157 1.81 7.07 -19.18
N MET A 158 2.19 5.93 -19.81
CA MET A 158 1.68 4.62 -19.42
C MET A 158 2.28 4.22 -18.08
N ALA A 159 1.45 3.60 -17.20
CA ALA A 159 1.83 3.29 -15.84
C ALA A 159 2.85 2.14 -15.74
N PRO A 160 3.86 2.22 -14.85
CA PRO A 160 4.66 1.08 -14.45
C PRO A 160 3.84 0.16 -13.54
N VAL A 161 3.66 -1.11 -13.91
CA VAL A 161 2.76 -2.04 -13.23
C VAL A 161 3.40 -3.39 -12.92
N GLY A 162 3.03 -3.98 -11.79
CA GLY A 162 3.44 -5.32 -11.38
C GLY A 162 2.46 -6.38 -11.87
N VAL A 163 2.48 -6.68 -13.17
CA VAL A 163 1.59 -7.64 -13.83
C VAL A 163 2.36 -8.45 -14.87
N PHE A 164 2.11 -9.74 -14.92
CA PHE A 164 2.67 -10.61 -15.94
C PHE A 164 1.80 -10.59 -17.23
N PHE A 165 2.28 -9.98 -18.29
CA PHE A 165 1.58 -9.86 -19.58
C PHE A 165 2.04 -10.87 -20.64
N GLY A 166 3.05 -11.68 -20.36
CA GLY A 166 3.59 -12.65 -21.34
C GLY A 166 4.13 -11.97 -22.60
N GLU A 167 3.71 -12.44 -23.78
CA GLU A 167 4.21 -11.97 -25.08
C GLU A 167 4.07 -10.46 -25.30
N LYS A 168 3.09 -9.80 -24.68
CA LYS A 168 2.91 -8.35 -24.82
C LYS A 168 4.09 -7.51 -24.30
N VAL A 169 4.93 -8.11 -23.44
CA VAL A 169 6.12 -7.45 -22.86
C VAL A 169 7.41 -8.24 -23.14
N GLY A 170 7.41 -9.06 -24.18
CA GLY A 170 8.58 -9.82 -24.62
C GLY A 170 8.91 -11.06 -23.78
N LEU A 171 7.99 -11.50 -22.90
CA LEU A 171 8.09 -12.74 -22.15
C LEU A 171 7.24 -13.84 -22.80
N THR A 172 7.44 -15.10 -22.42
CA THR A 172 6.62 -16.22 -22.91
C THR A 172 5.22 -16.17 -22.32
N GLY A 173 4.23 -16.71 -23.05
CA GLY A 173 2.84 -16.90 -22.61
C GLY A 173 1.86 -15.94 -23.28
N LYS A 174 0.86 -16.53 -23.98
CA LYS A 174 -0.29 -15.80 -24.51
C LYS A 174 -1.27 -15.43 -23.40
N PRO A 175 -2.17 -14.45 -23.59
CA PRO A 175 -3.22 -14.15 -22.62
C PRO A 175 -3.96 -15.42 -22.16
N LYS A 176 -4.06 -15.61 -20.81
CA LYS A 176 -4.62 -16.80 -20.13
C LYS A 176 -3.75 -18.06 -20.17
N GLU A 177 -2.62 -18.04 -20.84
CA GLU A 177 -1.67 -19.16 -20.82
C GLU A 177 -0.87 -19.14 -19.52
N THR A 178 -0.70 -20.33 -18.92
CA THR A 178 0.15 -20.52 -17.73
C THR A 178 1.52 -21.01 -18.21
N VAL A 179 2.56 -20.36 -17.73
CA VAL A 179 3.95 -20.67 -18.02
C VAL A 179 4.71 -20.92 -16.72
N GLU A 180 5.86 -21.58 -16.81
CA GLU A 180 6.80 -21.71 -15.71
C GLU A 180 7.34 -20.31 -15.30
N ASP A 181 7.99 -20.26 -14.16
CA ASP A 181 8.49 -19.02 -13.56
C ASP A 181 9.26 -18.11 -14.54
N PRO A 182 8.75 -16.91 -14.86
CA PRO A 182 9.41 -16.01 -15.80
C PRO A 182 10.44 -15.07 -15.15
N TYR A 183 10.58 -15.07 -13.81
CA TYR A 183 11.32 -14.05 -13.07
C TYR A 183 12.50 -14.57 -12.25
N PHE A 184 12.37 -15.75 -11.64
CA PHE A 184 13.24 -16.22 -10.57
C PHE A 184 14.06 -17.45 -10.96
N GLY A 185 14.20 -17.75 -12.26
CA GLY A 185 15.04 -18.84 -12.75
C GLY A 185 14.59 -20.24 -12.29
N GLY A 186 13.28 -20.46 -12.19
CA GLY A 186 12.68 -21.72 -11.71
C GLY A 186 12.51 -21.79 -10.18
N ALA A 187 12.96 -20.78 -9.44
CA ALA A 187 12.73 -20.72 -7.99
C ALA A 187 11.31 -20.22 -7.66
N GLY A 188 10.69 -19.44 -8.53
CA GLY A 188 9.36 -18.86 -8.36
C GLY A 188 8.21 -19.77 -8.78
N PRO A 189 6.96 -19.30 -8.60
CA PRO A 189 5.76 -20.04 -9.01
C PRO A 189 5.45 -19.86 -10.50
N GLN A 190 4.66 -20.77 -11.03
CA GLN A 190 4.01 -20.61 -12.35
C GLN A 190 3.19 -19.32 -12.40
N ARG A 191 3.09 -18.72 -13.59
CA ARG A 191 2.37 -17.47 -13.83
C ARG A 191 1.43 -17.60 -15.03
N THR A 192 0.24 -17.03 -14.91
CA THR A 192 -0.72 -16.97 -16.02
C THR A 192 -0.72 -15.56 -16.61
N ALA A 193 -0.55 -15.46 -17.93
CA ALA A 193 -0.48 -14.16 -18.60
C ALA A 193 -1.81 -13.41 -18.54
N CYS A 194 -1.73 -12.11 -18.27
CA CYS A 194 -2.88 -11.22 -18.08
C CYS A 194 -3.74 -11.12 -19.35
N HIS A 195 -5.05 -11.18 -19.19
CA HIS A 195 -6.03 -10.94 -20.24
C HIS A 195 -6.87 -9.67 -20.02
N GLU A 196 -6.39 -8.79 -19.13
CA GLU A 196 -6.87 -7.41 -18.95
C GLU A 196 -8.36 -7.30 -18.56
N CYS A 197 -8.82 -8.17 -17.66
CA CYS A 197 -10.21 -8.25 -17.20
C CYS A 197 -10.65 -7.14 -16.25
N GLY A 198 -9.76 -6.27 -15.78
CA GLY A 198 -10.06 -5.18 -14.83
C GLY A 198 -10.30 -5.60 -13.38
N GLU A 199 -10.15 -6.87 -13.01
CA GLU A 199 -10.50 -7.41 -11.68
C GLU A 199 -9.42 -7.18 -10.60
N CYS A 200 -8.34 -6.45 -10.89
CA CYS A 200 -7.18 -6.33 -10.00
C CYS A 200 -7.52 -5.79 -8.60
N MET A 201 -8.50 -4.87 -8.49
CA MET A 201 -8.92 -4.26 -7.22
C MET A 201 -9.75 -5.21 -6.35
N THR A 202 -10.38 -6.23 -6.92
CA THR A 202 -11.13 -7.26 -6.17
C THR A 202 -10.28 -8.50 -5.87
N GLY A 203 -9.01 -8.48 -6.28
CA GLY A 203 -8.06 -9.59 -6.21
C GLY A 203 -7.96 -10.34 -7.54
N CYS A 204 -6.75 -10.63 -7.99
CA CYS A 204 -6.53 -11.30 -9.27
C CYS A 204 -6.81 -12.79 -9.17
N ARG A 205 -7.91 -13.24 -9.77
CA ARG A 205 -8.33 -14.64 -9.82
C ARG A 205 -7.59 -15.49 -10.86
N HIS A 206 -6.68 -14.88 -11.61
CA HIS A 206 -6.04 -15.46 -12.79
C HIS A 206 -4.53 -15.66 -12.64
N GLY A 207 -3.94 -15.30 -11.48
CA GLY A 207 -2.51 -15.48 -11.23
C GLY A 207 -1.59 -14.53 -12.00
N ALA A 208 -2.12 -13.50 -12.67
CA ALA A 208 -1.33 -12.57 -13.47
C ALA A 208 -0.73 -11.41 -12.67
N LYS A 209 -1.43 -10.95 -11.62
CA LYS A 209 -0.99 -9.86 -10.74
C LYS A 209 0.20 -10.31 -9.90
N ASN A 210 1.26 -9.48 -9.84
CA ASN A 210 2.46 -9.75 -9.05
C ASN A 210 2.22 -9.40 -7.57
N THR A 211 1.35 -10.19 -6.90
CA THR A 211 1.18 -10.10 -5.45
C THR A 211 2.40 -10.70 -4.74
N LEU A 212 2.59 -10.36 -3.46
CA LEU A 212 3.70 -10.88 -2.67
C LEU A 212 3.67 -12.41 -2.51
N LEU A 213 2.51 -13.04 -2.70
CA LEU A 213 2.36 -14.50 -2.80
C LEU A 213 2.96 -15.11 -4.08
N LYS A 214 3.39 -14.28 -5.03
CA LYS A 214 3.98 -14.72 -6.30
C LYS A 214 5.47 -14.34 -6.42
N ASN A 215 6.04 -13.71 -5.39
CA ASN A 215 7.43 -13.27 -5.35
C ASN A 215 8.02 -13.38 -3.93
N TYR A 216 8.28 -12.29 -3.22
CA TYR A 216 8.97 -12.28 -1.93
C TYR A 216 8.45 -13.31 -0.93
N LEU A 217 7.15 -13.35 -0.66
CA LEU A 217 6.60 -14.24 0.34
C LEU A 217 6.64 -15.71 -0.09
N TYR A 218 6.42 -15.96 -1.39
CA TYR A 218 6.57 -17.31 -1.95
C TYR A 218 7.98 -17.85 -1.75
N LEU A 219 8.98 -17.03 -2.10
CA LEU A 219 10.40 -17.41 -1.95
C LEU A 219 10.80 -17.54 -0.48
N ALA A 220 10.30 -16.66 0.39
CA ALA A 220 10.54 -16.76 1.84
C ALA A 220 10.02 -18.08 2.42
N GLU A 221 8.78 -18.47 2.07
CA GLU A 221 8.20 -19.75 2.51
C GLU A 221 8.96 -20.95 1.94
N LYS A 222 9.36 -20.89 0.66
CA LYS A 222 10.19 -21.91 0.04
C LYS A 222 11.55 -22.05 0.74
N GLY A 223 12.10 -20.95 1.25
CA GLY A 223 13.33 -20.89 2.04
C GLY A 223 13.16 -21.26 3.53
N GLY A 224 11.93 -21.56 3.98
CA GLY A 224 11.65 -22.03 5.34
C GLY A 224 10.98 -21.04 6.28
N ALA A 225 10.54 -19.85 5.81
CA ALA A 225 9.73 -18.96 6.63
C ALA A 225 8.36 -19.59 6.96
N GLU A 226 7.92 -19.48 8.21
CA GLU A 226 6.62 -19.97 8.65
C GLU A 226 5.58 -18.85 8.66
N VAL A 227 4.65 -18.82 7.70
CA VAL A 227 3.55 -17.85 7.68
C VAL A 227 2.32 -18.40 8.41
N ARG A 228 1.83 -17.66 9.40
CA ARG A 228 0.66 -18.02 10.22
C ARG A 228 -0.50 -17.04 9.96
N PRO A 229 -1.44 -17.39 9.08
CA PRO A 229 -2.62 -16.57 8.80
C PRO A 229 -3.60 -16.58 9.98
N LEU A 230 -4.56 -15.66 9.96
CA LEU A 230 -5.62 -15.50 10.97
C LEU A 230 -5.09 -15.41 12.41
N THR A 231 -3.90 -14.83 12.57
CA THR A 231 -3.19 -14.67 13.83
C THR A 231 -3.00 -13.19 14.12
N THR A 232 -3.84 -12.63 14.99
CA THR A 232 -3.76 -11.22 15.39
C THR A 232 -2.86 -11.06 16.60
N VAL A 233 -1.79 -10.28 16.49
CA VAL A 233 -0.93 -9.89 17.61
C VAL A 233 -1.69 -8.94 18.54
N THR A 234 -1.62 -9.23 19.83
CA THR A 234 -2.22 -8.40 20.88
C THR A 234 -1.19 -7.65 21.70
N ASP A 235 -0.11 -8.30 22.09
CA ASP A 235 0.88 -7.69 22.98
C ASP A 235 2.29 -8.10 22.57
N ILE A 236 3.23 -7.17 22.79
CA ILE A 236 4.67 -7.34 22.63
C ILE A 236 5.29 -6.92 23.97
N THR A 237 6.03 -7.80 24.62
CA THR A 237 6.65 -7.53 25.92
C THR A 237 8.06 -8.10 25.97
N HIS A 238 8.92 -7.48 26.77
CA HIS A 238 10.24 -8.02 27.06
C HIS A 238 10.14 -9.41 27.69
N LYS A 239 11.03 -10.30 27.28
CA LYS A 239 11.18 -11.63 27.88
C LYS A 239 12.29 -11.58 28.95
N PRO A 240 12.09 -12.13 30.16
CA PRO A 240 13.16 -12.27 31.12
C PRO A 240 14.35 -13.05 30.52
N GLY A 241 15.54 -12.48 30.60
CA GLY A 241 16.74 -13.07 30.01
C GLY A 241 17.02 -12.69 28.56
N GLY A 242 16.27 -11.74 28.00
CA GLY A 242 16.47 -11.17 26.65
C GLY A 242 15.46 -11.68 25.62
N GLY A 243 15.30 -10.89 24.57
CA GLY A 243 14.32 -11.11 23.50
C GLY A 243 12.88 -10.74 23.88
N TRP A 244 11.90 -11.29 23.15
CA TRP A 244 10.52 -10.85 23.14
C TRP A 244 9.52 -11.96 23.37
N ASN A 245 8.44 -11.65 24.10
CA ASN A 245 7.19 -12.41 24.07
C ASN A 245 6.20 -11.68 23.17
N VAL A 246 5.55 -12.42 22.28
CA VAL A 246 4.50 -11.92 21.38
C VAL A 246 3.23 -12.71 21.60
N ASP A 247 2.26 -12.07 22.21
CA ASP A 247 0.94 -12.67 22.48
C ASP A 247 0.00 -12.43 21.32
N THR A 248 -0.80 -13.46 21.02
CA THR A 248 -1.72 -13.45 19.88
C THR A 248 -3.08 -13.99 20.24
N LYS A 249 -4.04 -13.67 19.40
CA LYS A 249 -5.37 -14.29 19.38
C LYS A 249 -5.74 -14.70 17.96
N ALA A 250 -6.58 -15.72 17.82
CA ALA A 250 -7.20 -16.04 16.53
C ALA A 250 -8.02 -14.85 16.03
N THR A 251 -7.90 -14.51 14.74
CA THR A 251 -8.65 -13.42 14.12
C THR A 251 -10.12 -13.82 13.92
N GLY A 252 -11.06 -12.95 14.27
CA GLY A 252 -12.50 -13.17 14.10
C GLY A 252 -13.15 -13.94 15.26
N GLY A 253 -14.44 -14.29 15.08
CA GLY A 253 -15.25 -15.02 16.07
C GLY A 253 -15.93 -14.13 17.11
N LEU A 254 -17.27 -13.97 16.98
CA LEU A 254 -18.11 -13.28 17.98
C LEU A 254 -18.31 -14.12 19.25
N LEU A 255 -18.27 -15.46 19.17
CA LEU A 255 -18.72 -16.39 20.20
C LEU A 255 -17.72 -17.50 20.56
N GLY A 256 -16.51 -17.52 19.99
CA GLY A 256 -15.51 -18.54 20.29
C GLY A 256 -14.48 -18.08 21.35
N LYS A 257 -14.09 -18.99 22.26
CA LYS A 257 -12.88 -18.79 23.08
C LYS A 257 -11.71 -18.56 22.12
N LYS A 258 -11.28 -17.30 22.00
CA LYS A 258 -10.15 -16.93 21.15
C LYS A 258 -8.93 -17.68 21.67
N LYS A 259 -8.44 -18.67 20.93
CA LYS A 259 -7.21 -19.38 21.33
C LYS A 259 -6.07 -18.37 21.38
N ALA A 260 -5.71 -17.96 22.58
CA ALA A 260 -4.50 -17.17 22.82
C ALA A 260 -3.29 -18.10 22.59
N ARG A 261 -2.26 -17.57 21.93
CA ARG A 261 -0.97 -18.25 21.78
C ARG A 261 0.13 -17.25 22.07
N ARG A 262 1.20 -17.72 22.67
CA ARG A 262 2.43 -16.95 22.86
C ARG A 262 3.50 -17.52 21.94
N PHE A 263 4.21 -16.62 21.28
CA PHE A 263 5.44 -16.86 20.55
C PHE A 263 6.58 -16.14 21.26
N THR A 264 7.81 -16.58 21.04
CA THR A 264 9.01 -15.89 21.51
C THR A 264 9.95 -15.63 20.34
N ALA A 265 10.72 -14.56 20.40
CA ALA A 265 11.72 -14.24 19.39
C ALA A 265 12.88 -13.47 20.01
N ASP A 266 14.06 -13.54 19.35
CA ASP A 266 15.19 -12.69 19.73
C ASP A 266 14.97 -11.25 19.22
N LYS A 267 14.45 -11.13 18.00
CA LYS A 267 14.11 -9.84 17.36
C LYS A 267 12.69 -9.85 16.82
N VAL A 268 12.04 -8.66 16.85
CA VAL A 268 10.67 -8.48 16.32
C VAL A 268 10.67 -7.38 15.25
N VAL A 269 10.02 -7.66 14.12
CA VAL A 269 9.80 -6.70 13.04
C VAL A 269 8.30 -6.40 12.92
N VAL A 270 7.90 -5.16 13.16
CA VAL A 270 6.52 -4.71 13.00
C VAL A 270 6.31 -4.20 11.58
N SER A 271 5.45 -4.89 10.82
CA SER A 271 5.12 -4.62 9.41
C SER A 271 3.62 -4.76 9.16
N ALA A 272 2.79 -4.32 10.12
CA ALA A 272 1.34 -4.53 10.09
C ALA A 272 0.58 -3.53 9.20
N GLY A 273 1.30 -2.79 8.34
CA GLY A 273 0.81 -1.65 7.57
C GLY A 273 0.62 -0.42 8.46
N ALA A 274 0.76 0.80 7.91
CA ALA A 274 0.91 2.00 8.74
C ALA A 274 -0.18 2.17 9.81
N TRP A 275 -1.46 1.90 9.49
CA TRP A 275 -2.52 1.93 10.49
C TRP A 275 -2.36 0.82 11.55
N GLY A 276 -2.05 -0.40 11.12
CA GLY A 276 -1.92 -1.56 12.01
C GLY A 276 -0.72 -1.42 12.94
N THR A 277 0.42 -0.96 12.42
CA THR A 277 1.66 -0.71 13.16
C THR A 277 1.46 0.38 14.20
N GLN A 278 0.93 1.54 13.81
CA GLN A 278 0.64 2.63 14.75
C GLN A 278 -0.35 2.19 15.84
N ASN A 279 -1.45 1.53 15.48
CA ASN A 279 -2.45 1.06 16.43
C ASN A 279 -1.88 0.03 17.43
N LEU A 280 -0.99 -0.85 16.97
CA LEU A 280 -0.31 -1.82 17.82
C LEU A 280 0.64 -1.12 18.80
N LEU A 281 1.56 -0.29 18.29
CA LEU A 281 2.59 0.37 19.11
C LEU A 281 1.99 1.38 20.11
N HIS A 282 1.02 2.20 19.70
CA HIS A 282 0.30 3.08 20.64
C HIS A 282 -0.35 2.31 21.78
N ARG A 283 -0.91 1.13 21.49
CA ARG A 283 -1.51 0.28 22.51
C ARG A 283 -0.46 -0.32 23.44
N GLN A 284 0.73 -0.71 22.92
CA GLN A 284 1.81 -1.19 23.78
C GLN A 284 2.29 -0.09 24.74
N LYS A 285 2.47 1.14 24.24
CA LYS A 285 2.85 2.31 25.08
C LYS A 285 1.79 2.61 26.12
N LEU A 286 0.52 2.68 25.73
CA LEU A 286 -0.61 2.97 26.62
C LEU A 286 -0.78 1.93 27.74
N ASN A 287 -0.54 0.65 27.44
CA ASN A 287 -0.65 -0.45 28.39
C ASN A 287 0.60 -0.61 29.27
N GLY A 288 1.65 0.18 29.07
CA GLY A 288 2.92 0.09 29.78
C GLY A 288 3.78 -1.13 29.41
N ASN A 289 3.48 -1.80 28.30
CA ASN A 289 4.28 -2.93 27.79
C ASN A 289 5.61 -2.47 27.20
N LEU A 290 5.61 -1.31 26.54
CA LEU A 290 6.77 -0.67 25.91
C LEU A 290 6.75 0.84 26.20
N PRO A 291 7.04 1.24 27.44
CA PRO A 291 7.06 2.65 27.84
C PRO A 291 8.18 3.44 27.17
N GLU A 292 9.23 2.75 26.70
CA GLU A 292 10.40 3.32 26.02
C GLU A 292 10.09 3.85 24.60
N LEU A 293 8.94 3.48 24.00
CA LEU A 293 8.57 3.96 22.67
C LEU A 293 8.60 5.50 22.62
N PRO A 294 9.19 6.11 21.58
CA PRO A 294 9.30 7.57 21.46
C PRO A 294 7.96 8.30 21.56
N ASP A 295 7.98 9.52 22.06
CA ASP A 295 6.79 10.39 22.13
C ASP A 295 6.36 10.91 20.76
N SER A 296 7.27 10.88 19.78
CA SER A 296 7.03 11.14 18.36
C SER A 296 6.13 10.10 17.68
N LEU A 297 5.81 8.98 18.33
CA LEU A 297 4.92 7.95 17.78
C LEU A 297 3.57 8.54 17.35
N GLY A 298 3.20 8.31 16.10
CA GLY A 298 1.99 8.84 15.47
C GLY A 298 2.16 10.21 14.82
N ALA A 299 3.25 10.95 15.12
CA ALA A 299 3.58 12.19 14.42
C ALA A 299 3.97 11.89 12.96
N MET A 300 3.90 12.91 12.11
CA MET A 300 4.24 12.81 10.68
C MET A 300 3.49 11.67 9.94
N THR A 301 2.28 11.36 10.38
CA THR A 301 1.39 10.45 9.64
C THR A 301 0.96 11.11 8.33
N ARG A 302 1.14 10.42 7.20
CA ARG A 302 0.97 10.93 5.85
C ARG A 302 -0.24 10.27 5.16
N THR A 303 -0.84 10.96 4.19
CA THR A 303 -2.07 10.50 3.50
C THR A 303 -2.00 10.64 1.99
N ASN A 304 -0.88 11.11 1.45
CA ASN A 304 -0.73 11.43 0.02
C ASN A 304 -1.73 12.48 -0.50
N SER A 305 -2.48 13.14 0.39
CA SER A 305 -3.47 14.19 0.06
C SER A 305 -4.37 13.78 -1.10
N GLU A 306 -5.19 12.75 -0.90
CA GLU A 306 -5.91 12.08 -2.00
C GLU A 306 -7.35 12.52 -2.14
N ALA A 307 -7.84 12.45 -3.40
CA ALA A 307 -9.25 12.49 -3.74
C ALA A 307 -9.60 11.38 -4.75
N LEU A 308 -10.81 10.83 -4.62
CA LEU A 308 -11.42 9.94 -5.61
C LEU A 308 -12.56 10.66 -6.30
N LEU A 309 -12.42 10.84 -7.60
CA LEU A 309 -13.40 11.51 -8.46
C LEU A 309 -13.80 10.56 -9.58
N GLY A 310 -14.85 10.87 -10.34
CA GLY A 310 -15.22 10.00 -11.46
C GLY A 310 -16.06 10.70 -12.51
N ALA A 311 -15.91 10.25 -13.74
CA ALA A 311 -16.77 10.63 -14.86
C ALA A 311 -17.64 9.46 -15.28
N GLN A 312 -18.96 9.58 -15.09
CA GLN A 312 -19.92 8.55 -15.46
C GLN A 312 -20.63 8.93 -16.77
N PHE A 313 -20.70 8.01 -17.73
CA PHE A 313 -21.37 8.23 -19.01
C PHE A 313 -22.80 7.66 -19.00
N LYS A 314 -23.74 8.34 -19.68
CA LYS A 314 -25.19 8.02 -19.63
C LYS A 314 -25.48 6.63 -20.26
N LYS A 315 -24.84 6.32 -21.38
CA LYS A 315 -25.07 5.08 -22.11
C LYS A 315 -23.81 4.21 -22.10
N TYR A 316 -23.98 2.93 -22.04
CA TYR A 316 -22.92 1.97 -22.33
C TYR A 316 -22.65 1.96 -23.83
N ASP A 317 -21.40 1.93 -24.18
CA ASP A 317 -20.88 1.85 -25.53
C ASP A 317 -19.79 0.77 -25.54
N PRO A 318 -19.95 -0.30 -26.35
CA PRO A 318 -18.97 -1.41 -26.38
C PRO A 318 -17.56 -0.96 -26.78
N ASP A 319 -17.43 0.05 -27.65
CA ASP A 319 -16.14 0.58 -28.09
C ASP A 319 -15.44 1.41 -27.00
N TRP A 320 -16.18 1.72 -25.93
CA TRP A 320 -15.75 2.51 -24.77
C TRP A 320 -16.10 1.80 -23.45
N ASP A 321 -15.76 0.52 -23.37
CA ASP A 321 -15.87 -0.23 -22.11
C ASP A 321 -14.70 0.14 -21.18
N PHE A 322 -15.01 0.82 -20.07
CA PHE A 322 -13.99 1.28 -19.11
C PHE A 322 -13.62 0.21 -18.09
N SER A 323 -14.23 -0.96 -18.14
CA SER A 323 -13.90 -2.07 -17.22
C SER A 323 -12.75 -2.96 -17.69
N GLU A 324 -12.29 -2.79 -18.95
CA GLU A 324 -11.21 -3.59 -19.53
C GLU A 324 -9.84 -2.92 -19.35
N GLY A 325 -8.80 -3.72 -19.14
CA GLY A 325 -7.44 -3.31 -18.80
C GLY A 325 -7.01 -3.78 -17.41
N VAL A 326 -5.80 -3.44 -16.96
CA VAL A 326 -5.41 -3.57 -15.56
C VAL A 326 -5.95 -2.39 -14.74
N ALA A 327 -5.91 -2.45 -13.41
CA ALA A 327 -6.62 -1.49 -12.56
C ALA A 327 -6.25 -0.03 -12.85
N ILE A 328 -4.97 0.29 -12.99
CA ILE A 328 -4.45 1.59 -13.44
C ILE A 328 -3.52 1.34 -14.62
N THR A 329 -3.68 2.12 -15.68
CA THR A 329 -3.00 1.89 -16.97
C THR A 329 -2.15 3.06 -17.43
N SER A 330 -2.43 4.28 -16.94
CA SER A 330 -1.71 5.51 -17.29
C SER A 330 -1.79 6.55 -16.20
N SER A 331 -1.09 7.66 -16.39
CA SER A 331 -1.16 8.81 -15.50
C SER A 331 -0.75 10.10 -16.21
N TYR A 332 -1.03 11.25 -15.58
CA TYR A 332 -0.55 12.58 -15.97
C TYR A 332 -0.52 13.53 -14.78
N PHE A 333 0.17 14.65 -14.92
CA PHE A 333 0.35 15.67 -13.90
C PHE A 333 -0.33 16.98 -14.33
N PRO A 334 -1.54 17.31 -13.81
CA PRO A 334 -2.18 18.61 -14.11
C PRO A 334 -1.49 19.81 -13.44
N ALA A 335 -0.69 19.55 -12.41
CA ALA A 335 0.20 20.49 -11.73
C ALA A 335 1.43 19.72 -11.22
N PRO A 336 2.56 20.39 -10.94
CA PRO A 336 3.81 19.72 -10.52
C PRO A 336 3.67 18.86 -9.26
N ASP A 337 2.79 19.26 -8.33
CA ASP A 337 2.54 18.53 -7.08
C ASP A 337 1.34 17.57 -7.15
N THR A 338 0.66 17.47 -8.30
CA THR A 338 -0.61 16.74 -8.42
C THR A 338 -0.53 15.68 -9.51
N HIS A 339 -0.79 14.43 -9.14
CA HIS A 339 -0.75 13.25 -10.00
C HIS A 339 -2.16 12.67 -10.16
N ILE A 340 -2.58 12.35 -11.38
CA ILE A 340 -3.90 11.75 -11.66
C ILE A 340 -3.74 10.45 -12.42
N GLU A 341 -4.47 9.41 -11.95
CA GLU A 341 -4.51 8.07 -12.53
C GLU A 341 -5.95 7.65 -12.83
N PRO A 342 -6.25 7.11 -14.03
CA PRO A 342 -7.52 6.44 -14.29
C PRO A 342 -7.56 5.07 -13.61
N VAL A 343 -8.48 4.89 -12.66
CA VAL A 343 -8.70 3.63 -11.92
C VAL A 343 -9.94 2.93 -12.46
N ARG A 344 -9.93 1.61 -12.48
CA ARG A 344 -11.09 0.81 -12.89
C ARG A 344 -11.36 -0.39 -12.01
N TYR A 345 -12.59 -0.84 -12.10
CA TYR A 345 -13.06 -2.13 -11.59
C TYR A 345 -13.56 -2.98 -12.75
N GLY A 346 -13.32 -4.28 -12.68
CA GLY A 346 -13.76 -5.24 -13.70
C GLY A 346 -15.28 -5.28 -13.90
N LYS A 347 -15.69 -5.88 -14.99
CA LYS A 347 -17.09 -6.04 -15.39
C LYS A 347 -17.92 -6.67 -14.25
N GLY A 348 -19.02 -6.02 -13.89
CA GLY A 348 -19.90 -6.47 -12.82
C GLY A 348 -19.60 -5.92 -11.43
N SER A 349 -18.46 -5.23 -11.22
CA SER A 349 -18.12 -4.58 -9.94
C SER A 349 -18.90 -3.27 -9.73
N ASN A 350 -20.21 -3.34 -9.88
CA ASN A 350 -21.09 -2.18 -9.90
C ASN A 350 -21.44 -1.63 -8.50
N ALA A 351 -21.19 -2.41 -7.43
CA ALA A 351 -21.42 -1.95 -6.05
C ALA A 351 -20.58 -0.71 -5.69
N MET A 352 -19.45 -0.53 -6.35
CA MET A 352 -18.61 0.65 -6.15
C MET A 352 -19.30 1.96 -6.54
N GLY A 353 -20.29 1.90 -7.42
CA GLY A 353 -21.15 3.05 -7.78
C GLY A 353 -21.96 3.62 -6.62
N LEU A 354 -22.17 2.86 -5.54
CA LEU A 354 -22.82 3.33 -4.31
C LEU A 354 -21.99 4.41 -3.58
N LEU A 355 -20.69 4.47 -3.85
CA LEU A 355 -19.79 5.47 -3.28
C LEU A 355 -19.83 6.81 -4.04
N GLN A 356 -20.40 6.82 -5.26
CA GLN A 356 -20.43 7.99 -6.12
C GLN A 356 -21.54 8.98 -5.73
N THR A 357 -21.22 10.28 -5.79
CA THR A 357 -22.13 11.39 -5.60
C THR A 357 -22.02 12.41 -6.74
N LEU A 358 -22.82 13.48 -6.68
CA LEU A 358 -22.59 14.67 -7.50
C LEU A 358 -21.29 15.35 -7.07
N MET A 359 -20.54 15.85 -8.04
CA MET A 359 -19.33 16.61 -7.76
C MET A 359 -19.66 17.91 -7.02
N THR A 360 -18.95 18.15 -5.93
CA THR A 360 -19.13 19.32 -5.07
C THR A 360 -17.79 20.01 -4.90
N ASP A 361 -17.69 21.29 -5.25
CA ASP A 361 -16.50 22.08 -5.01
C ASP A 361 -16.40 22.50 -3.54
N GLY A 362 -15.18 22.64 -3.06
CA GLY A 362 -14.87 23.00 -1.67
C GLY A 362 -14.40 24.44 -1.54
N ASP A 363 -15.08 25.41 -2.22
CA ASP A 363 -14.81 26.80 -1.93
C ASP A 363 -15.20 27.10 -0.47
N LYS A 364 -14.36 27.80 0.26
CA LYS A 364 -14.49 28.01 1.71
C LYS A 364 -15.70 28.90 2.11
N LEU A 365 -16.55 29.28 1.18
CA LEU A 365 -17.68 30.21 1.41
C LEU A 365 -18.91 29.54 2.06
N ARG A 366 -19.04 28.20 1.92
CA ARG A 366 -20.18 27.46 2.49
C ARG A 366 -19.73 26.08 2.99
N PRO A 367 -20.37 25.51 4.04
CA PRO A 367 -20.22 24.12 4.40
C PRO A 367 -20.53 23.21 3.20
N ARG A 368 -19.68 22.22 2.94
CA ARG A 368 -19.80 21.34 1.75
C ARG A 368 -21.14 20.61 1.66
N VAL A 369 -21.70 20.24 2.80
CA VAL A 369 -23.05 19.64 2.85
C VAL A 369 -24.10 20.56 2.23
N LEU A 370 -24.04 21.85 2.52
CA LEU A 370 -24.99 22.83 1.94
C LEU A 370 -24.79 23.02 0.42
N GLU A 371 -23.55 23.04 -0.02
CA GLU A 371 -23.24 23.08 -1.45
C GLU A 371 -23.68 21.78 -2.14
N PHE A 372 -23.49 20.61 -1.52
CA PHE A 372 -24.00 19.35 -2.04
C PHE A 372 -25.53 19.38 -2.19
N LEU A 373 -26.26 19.83 -1.18
CA LEU A 373 -27.73 19.94 -1.26
C LEU A 373 -28.14 20.91 -2.40
N ARG A 374 -27.43 22.03 -2.57
CA ARG A 374 -27.64 22.94 -3.70
C ARG A 374 -27.40 22.22 -5.03
N GLN A 375 -26.33 21.45 -5.17
CA GLN A 375 -26.04 20.66 -6.38
C GLN A 375 -27.12 19.60 -6.64
N VAL A 376 -27.66 18.96 -5.61
CA VAL A 376 -28.78 18.00 -5.74
C VAL A 376 -30.01 18.71 -6.32
N VAL A 377 -30.33 19.93 -5.85
CA VAL A 377 -31.47 20.72 -6.39
C VAL A 377 -31.22 21.13 -7.84
N LEU A 378 -30.04 21.67 -8.15
CA LEU A 378 -29.72 22.16 -9.50
C LEU A 378 -29.59 21.02 -10.51
N GLN A 379 -29.15 19.86 -10.08
CA GLN A 379 -28.87 18.70 -10.91
C GLN A 379 -29.81 17.52 -10.60
N PHE A 380 -31.03 17.78 -10.08
CA PHE A 380 -31.95 16.71 -9.65
C PHE A 380 -32.22 15.67 -10.75
N HIS A 381 -32.21 16.10 -12.02
CA HIS A 381 -32.39 15.22 -13.18
C HIS A 381 -31.24 14.19 -13.37
N HIS A 382 -30.09 14.38 -12.69
CA HIS A 382 -28.99 13.43 -12.68
C HIS A 382 -29.05 12.43 -11.52
N VAL A 383 -29.83 12.67 -10.46
CA VAL A 383 -29.95 11.80 -9.29
C VAL A 383 -30.36 10.37 -9.68
N PRO A 384 -31.36 10.13 -10.57
CA PRO A 384 -31.71 8.77 -11.01
C PRO A 384 -30.56 8.02 -11.67
N ARG A 385 -29.62 8.75 -12.28
CA ARG A 385 -28.44 8.18 -12.90
C ARG A 385 -27.41 7.70 -11.89
N LEU A 386 -27.22 8.40 -10.78
CA LEU A 386 -26.29 8.02 -9.71
C LEU A 386 -26.73 6.72 -9.04
N VAL A 387 -28.04 6.52 -8.86
CA VAL A 387 -28.58 5.30 -8.27
C VAL A 387 -28.70 4.12 -9.27
N ASN A 388 -28.55 4.40 -10.57
CA ASN A 388 -28.53 3.35 -11.60
C ASN A 388 -27.18 2.67 -11.69
N LEU A 389 -27.01 1.60 -10.96
CA LEU A 389 -25.77 0.82 -10.91
C LEU A 389 -25.58 -0.13 -12.11
N ARG A 390 -26.55 -0.26 -13.01
CA ARG A 390 -26.43 -1.17 -14.16
C ARG A 390 -25.24 -0.78 -15.04
N ARG A 391 -24.29 -1.71 -15.20
CA ARG A 391 -23.05 -1.50 -15.96
C ARG A 391 -22.24 -0.29 -15.51
N TRP A 392 -22.26 0.02 -14.21
CA TRP A 392 -21.56 1.20 -13.67
C TRP A 392 -20.06 1.12 -13.97
N SER A 393 -19.40 -0.02 -13.69
CA SER A 393 -17.97 -0.20 -13.94
C SER A 393 -17.58 -0.03 -15.42
N GLN A 394 -18.50 -0.37 -16.34
CA GLN A 394 -18.27 -0.26 -17.79
C GLN A 394 -18.48 1.15 -18.33
N ARG A 395 -19.13 2.03 -17.57
CA ARG A 395 -19.53 3.40 -17.96
C ARG A 395 -18.85 4.49 -17.16
N THR A 396 -17.94 4.15 -16.26
CA THR A 396 -17.34 5.11 -15.34
C THR A 396 -15.82 5.01 -15.39
N VAL A 397 -15.16 6.15 -15.57
CA VAL A 397 -13.74 6.33 -15.34
C VAL A 397 -13.58 6.95 -13.97
N ILE A 398 -12.80 6.33 -13.09
CA ILE A 398 -12.46 6.87 -11.78
C ILE A 398 -11.11 7.57 -11.90
N ASN A 399 -10.98 8.77 -11.38
CA ASN A 399 -9.72 9.49 -11.24
C ASN A 399 -9.26 9.40 -9.77
N LEU A 400 -8.13 8.74 -9.55
CA LEU A 400 -7.38 8.84 -8.30
C LEU A 400 -6.44 10.05 -8.44
N VAL A 401 -6.61 11.01 -7.54
CA VAL A 401 -5.80 12.23 -7.48
C VAL A 401 -4.93 12.16 -6.24
N MET A 402 -3.64 12.41 -6.37
CA MET A 402 -2.65 12.39 -5.29
C MET A 402 -1.79 13.65 -5.35
N GLN A 403 -1.29 14.11 -4.18
CA GLN A 403 -0.42 15.28 -4.10
C GLN A 403 0.80 15.03 -3.21
N SER A 404 1.96 15.54 -3.64
CA SER A 404 3.24 15.45 -2.90
C SER A 404 3.41 16.55 -1.83
N ARG A 405 2.31 17.06 -1.25
CA ARG A 405 2.35 18.15 -0.26
C ARG A 405 3.02 17.74 1.04
N ASP A 406 3.81 18.65 1.62
CA ASP A 406 4.41 18.46 2.94
C ASP A 406 3.41 18.80 4.05
N ASN A 407 2.43 17.92 4.24
CA ASN A 407 1.41 18.00 5.29
C ASN A 407 1.31 16.67 6.04
N SER A 408 0.83 16.70 7.27
CA SER A 408 0.69 15.50 8.07
C SER A 408 -0.49 15.54 9.03
N LEU A 409 -0.83 14.36 9.53
CA LEU A 409 -1.67 14.16 10.71
C LEU A 409 -0.79 13.71 11.88
N THR A 410 -1.32 13.80 13.09
CA THR A 410 -0.81 13.11 14.26
C THR A 410 -1.87 12.13 14.73
N THR A 411 -1.52 10.84 14.78
CA THR A 411 -2.39 9.82 15.39
C THR A 411 -2.08 9.68 16.88
N TYR A 412 -3.09 9.32 17.64
CA TYR A 412 -2.95 9.06 19.06
C TYR A 412 -4.07 8.13 19.56
N PRO A 413 -3.83 7.36 20.64
CA PRO A 413 -4.85 6.49 21.18
C PRO A 413 -5.85 7.28 22.02
N ARG A 414 -7.12 6.88 21.98
CA ARG A 414 -8.14 7.24 22.96
C ARG A 414 -8.58 6.00 23.70
N ALA A 415 -8.91 6.17 24.97
CA ALA A 415 -9.42 5.10 25.83
C ALA A 415 -10.74 5.52 26.49
N LEU A 416 -11.69 4.58 26.59
CA LEU A 416 -12.89 4.69 27.40
C LEU A 416 -13.03 3.37 28.16
N GLY A 417 -12.64 3.36 29.42
CA GLY A 417 -12.50 2.14 30.20
C GLY A 417 -11.49 1.17 29.55
N LYS A 418 -11.94 -0.03 29.19
CA LYS A 418 -11.09 -1.05 28.53
C LYS A 418 -11.06 -0.93 27.00
N PHE A 419 -11.83 -0.02 26.42
CA PHE A 419 -11.87 0.16 24.97
C PHE A 419 -10.87 1.22 24.56
N THR A 420 -9.94 0.84 23.69
CA THR A 420 -8.96 1.74 23.08
C THR A 420 -9.13 1.76 21.58
N TRP A 421 -9.01 2.94 20.97
CA TRP A 421 -9.05 3.13 19.52
C TRP A 421 -8.09 4.21 19.08
N LEU A 422 -7.56 4.07 17.88
CA LEU A 422 -6.72 5.07 17.25
C LEU A 422 -7.60 6.20 16.70
N THR A 423 -7.17 7.45 16.89
CA THR A 423 -7.77 8.65 16.31
C THR A 423 -6.69 9.57 15.76
N SER A 424 -7.09 10.71 15.20
CA SER A 424 -6.15 11.69 14.62
C SER A 424 -6.49 13.12 14.98
N LYS A 425 -5.49 13.98 14.89
CA LYS A 425 -5.59 15.44 14.88
C LYS A 425 -4.71 16.00 13.76
N GLN A 426 -4.86 17.27 13.46
CA GLN A 426 -3.96 17.96 12.54
C GLN A 426 -2.51 17.84 13.05
N GLY A 427 -1.59 17.53 12.15
CA GLY A 427 -0.14 17.52 12.38
C GLY A 427 0.50 18.82 11.88
N THR A 428 1.64 18.70 11.20
CA THR A 428 2.37 19.82 10.59
C THR A 428 1.89 20.12 9.18
N GLY A 429 2.11 21.37 8.73
CA GLY A 429 1.70 21.82 7.41
C GLY A 429 0.21 22.15 7.28
N GLU A 430 -0.23 22.41 6.06
CA GLU A 430 -1.63 22.66 5.75
C GLU A 430 -2.51 21.43 6.05
N PRO A 431 -3.78 21.60 6.38
CA PRO A 431 -4.71 20.49 6.51
C PRO A 431 -4.75 19.62 5.26
N ASN A 432 -4.94 18.30 5.44
CA ASN A 432 -5.19 17.43 4.30
C ASN A 432 -6.40 17.94 3.52
N PRO A 433 -6.26 18.13 2.20
CA PRO A 433 -7.34 18.68 1.40
C PRO A 433 -8.49 17.67 1.32
N SER A 434 -9.70 18.13 1.60
CA SER A 434 -10.93 17.42 1.26
C SER A 434 -11.41 17.77 -0.16
N TRP A 435 -10.77 18.72 -0.81
CA TRP A 435 -11.03 19.20 -2.17
C TRP A 435 -9.72 19.56 -2.87
N ILE A 436 -9.55 19.02 -4.07
CA ILE A 436 -8.39 19.28 -4.94
C ILE A 436 -8.91 19.88 -6.25
N PRO A 437 -8.82 21.21 -6.45
CA PRO A 437 -9.42 21.91 -7.60
C PRO A 437 -8.91 21.39 -8.94
N GLU A 438 -7.63 21.02 -9.04
CA GLU A 438 -7.02 20.43 -10.24
C GLU A 438 -7.70 19.12 -10.62
N GLY A 439 -7.98 18.26 -9.64
CA GLY A 439 -8.71 17.00 -9.83
C GLY A 439 -10.15 17.22 -10.28
N ASN A 440 -10.87 18.17 -9.67
CA ASN A 440 -12.24 18.52 -10.05
C ASN A 440 -12.28 19.07 -11.49
N LYS A 441 -11.36 19.98 -11.86
CA LYS A 441 -11.24 20.53 -13.22
C LYS A 441 -10.97 19.43 -14.24
N ALA A 442 -9.98 18.59 -13.98
CA ALA A 442 -9.63 17.48 -14.86
C ALA A 442 -10.79 16.51 -15.07
N THR A 443 -11.51 16.16 -13.99
CA THR A 443 -12.66 15.25 -14.08
C THR A 443 -13.84 15.85 -14.84
N ARG A 444 -14.07 17.16 -14.75
CA ARG A 444 -15.09 17.86 -15.57
C ARG A 444 -14.72 17.85 -17.06
N ILE A 445 -13.46 18.13 -17.39
CA ILE A 445 -12.96 18.03 -18.77
C ILE A 445 -13.17 16.61 -19.28
N LEU A 446 -12.69 15.59 -18.56
CA LEU A 446 -12.86 14.18 -18.96
C LEU A 446 -14.33 13.83 -19.19
N ALA A 447 -15.24 14.28 -18.33
CA ALA A 447 -16.67 14.05 -18.51
C ALA A 447 -17.23 14.76 -19.74
N SER A 448 -16.71 15.93 -20.13
CA SER A 448 -17.17 16.70 -21.29
C SER A 448 -16.71 16.14 -22.63
N LEU A 449 -15.63 15.37 -22.68
CA LEU A 449 -15.05 14.78 -23.89
C LEU A 449 -15.99 13.82 -24.61
N ARG A 450 -17.04 13.32 -23.94
CA ARG A 450 -18.05 12.46 -24.56
C ARG A 450 -19.46 12.86 -24.15
N LYS A 451 -20.38 12.76 -25.12
CA LYS A 451 -21.79 13.12 -24.90
C LYS A 451 -22.42 12.38 -23.73
N GLY A 452 -23.01 13.14 -22.83
CA GLY A 452 -23.71 12.62 -21.65
C GLY A 452 -22.77 12.19 -20.52
N GLY A 453 -21.55 12.71 -20.45
CA GLY A 453 -20.68 12.57 -19.28
C GLY A 453 -21.20 13.40 -18.09
N LEU A 454 -20.97 12.90 -16.88
CA LEU A 454 -21.29 13.54 -15.61
C LEU A 454 -20.09 13.37 -14.67
N ALA A 455 -19.53 14.49 -14.27
CA ALA A 455 -18.49 14.49 -13.23
C ALA A 455 -19.11 14.27 -11.85
N GLY A 456 -18.49 13.45 -11.04
CA GLY A 456 -18.93 13.08 -9.70
C GLY A 456 -17.77 12.99 -8.71
N GLY A 457 -18.10 13.10 -7.43
CA GLY A 457 -17.22 12.87 -6.29
C GLY A 457 -17.68 11.65 -5.48
N VAL A 458 -17.24 11.58 -4.22
CA VAL A 458 -17.58 10.52 -3.27
C VAL A 458 -18.17 11.08 -1.97
N TRP A 459 -18.90 10.26 -1.22
CA TRP A 459 -19.59 10.68 0.00
C TRP A 459 -18.67 11.29 1.06
N SER A 460 -17.42 10.84 1.16
CA SER A 460 -16.46 11.40 2.13
C SER A 460 -16.19 12.89 1.88
N GLU A 461 -16.18 13.33 0.61
CA GLU A 461 -16.03 14.74 0.25
C GLU A 461 -17.20 15.60 0.69
N VAL A 462 -18.43 15.06 0.64
CA VAL A 462 -19.64 15.78 1.07
C VAL A 462 -19.58 16.16 2.55
N VAL A 463 -18.95 15.32 3.38
CA VAL A 463 -18.78 15.52 4.82
C VAL A 463 -17.39 16.06 5.20
N ASP A 464 -16.64 16.58 4.24
CA ASP A 464 -15.29 17.14 4.42
C ASP A 464 -14.29 16.19 5.07
N ILE A 465 -14.41 14.88 4.84
CA ILE A 465 -13.46 13.87 5.30
C ILE A 465 -12.59 13.45 4.11
N PRO A 466 -11.28 13.78 4.09
CA PRO A 466 -10.35 13.26 3.10
C PRO A 466 -10.34 11.74 3.09
N LEU A 467 -10.13 11.16 1.90
CA LEU A 467 -9.96 9.71 1.74
C LEU A 467 -8.53 9.42 1.34
N THR A 468 -7.95 8.32 1.82
CA THR A 468 -6.65 7.84 1.34
C THR A 468 -6.63 6.32 1.16
N ALA A 469 -5.98 5.85 0.09
CA ALA A 469 -5.54 4.48 -0.08
C ALA A 469 -4.05 4.29 0.31
N HIS A 470 -3.36 5.39 0.66
CA HIS A 470 -1.93 5.44 0.92
C HIS A 470 -1.65 6.09 2.30
N PHE A 471 -2.13 5.43 3.37
CA PHE A 471 -1.87 5.85 4.74
C PHE A 471 -0.45 5.42 5.14
N LEU A 472 0.42 6.40 5.50
CA LEU A 472 1.86 6.25 5.66
C LEU A 472 2.35 7.01 6.90
N GLY A 473 3.63 6.88 7.23
CA GLY A 473 4.26 7.62 8.33
C GLY A 473 3.77 7.19 9.72
N GLY A 474 4.00 8.03 10.70
CA GLY A 474 3.65 7.78 12.11
C GLY A 474 4.67 6.97 12.90
N CYS A 475 5.60 6.29 12.22
CA CYS A 475 6.81 5.69 12.78
C CYS A 475 8.02 6.08 11.94
N SER A 476 8.10 7.35 11.57
CA SER A 476 9.04 7.87 10.57
C SER A 476 10.50 7.61 10.93
N ILE A 477 11.31 7.38 9.90
CA ILE A 477 12.77 7.40 9.98
C ILE A 477 13.22 8.80 10.41
N SER A 478 14.19 8.86 11.33
CA SER A 478 14.73 10.11 11.87
C SER A 478 16.16 9.95 12.36
N SER A 479 16.81 11.07 12.62
CA SER A 479 18.13 11.13 13.24
C SER A 479 18.09 11.15 14.78
N SER A 480 16.89 11.28 15.37
CA SER A 480 16.72 11.31 16.82
C SER A 480 15.33 10.79 17.24
N PRO A 481 15.15 10.33 18.50
CA PRO A 481 13.85 9.90 19.01
C PRO A 481 12.83 11.05 19.15
N ASP A 482 13.26 12.29 19.16
CA ASP A 482 12.38 13.47 19.22
C ASP A 482 11.69 13.73 17.89
N ASP A 483 12.33 13.37 16.77
CA ASP A 483 11.87 13.66 15.41
C ASP A 483 11.17 12.48 14.73
N GLY A 484 11.37 11.26 15.24
CA GLY A 484 10.73 10.07 14.69
C GLY A 484 10.89 8.84 15.57
N VAL A 485 10.38 7.71 15.10
CA VAL A 485 10.25 6.49 15.91
C VAL A 485 11.37 5.50 15.65
N VAL A 486 11.89 5.48 14.42
CA VAL A 486 12.97 4.56 14.04
C VAL A 486 14.20 5.31 13.57
N ASP A 487 15.35 4.72 13.85
CA ASP A 487 16.63 5.16 13.32
C ASP A 487 16.73 4.85 11.80
N PRO A 488 17.77 5.36 11.11
CA PRO A 488 17.93 5.11 9.68
C PRO A 488 18.13 3.64 9.29
N TYR A 489 18.35 2.74 10.26
CA TYR A 489 18.41 1.28 10.08
C TYR A 489 17.10 0.58 10.42
N HIS A 490 16.01 1.35 10.62
CA HIS A 490 14.68 0.88 10.99
C HIS A 490 14.55 0.27 12.40
N ARG A 491 15.56 0.42 13.28
CA ARG A 491 15.46 0.03 14.69
C ARG A 491 14.64 1.08 15.45
N VAL A 492 13.73 0.65 16.31
CA VAL A 492 13.00 1.58 17.18
C VAL A 492 13.96 2.22 18.17
N TRP A 493 13.94 3.54 18.29
CA TRP A 493 14.78 4.26 19.23
C TRP A 493 14.62 3.74 20.66
N GLY A 494 15.74 3.40 21.30
CA GLY A 494 15.77 2.81 22.65
C GLY A 494 15.42 1.32 22.72
N LEU A 495 15.05 0.68 21.58
CA LEU A 495 14.66 -0.74 21.50
C LEU A 495 15.34 -1.38 20.26
N PRO A 496 16.66 -1.63 20.28
CA PRO A 496 17.45 -1.99 19.10
C PRO A 496 17.06 -3.32 18.47
N ASP A 497 16.39 -4.22 19.20
CA ASP A 497 15.88 -5.51 18.69
C ASP A 497 14.40 -5.47 18.28
N LEU A 498 13.79 -4.28 18.28
CA LEU A 498 12.46 -4.01 17.74
C LEU A 498 12.59 -3.12 16.50
N PHE A 499 11.99 -3.54 15.39
CA PHE A 499 12.09 -2.85 14.10
C PHE A 499 10.71 -2.47 13.58
N VAL A 500 10.65 -1.41 12.77
CA VAL A 500 9.46 -1.08 11.97
C VAL A 500 9.87 -1.02 10.50
N VAL A 501 9.33 -1.94 9.70
CA VAL A 501 9.67 -2.06 8.27
C VAL A 501 8.40 -2.15 7.45
N ASP A 502 7.68 -1.04 7.31
CA ASP A 502 6.50 -0.90 6.45
C ASP A 502 6.27 0.58 6.08
N GLY A 503 5.10 0.88 5.53
CA GLY A 503 4.74 2.24 5.15
C GLY A 503 4.69 3.24 6.31
N SER A 504 4.67 2.78 7.56
CA SER A 504 4.72 3.69 8.72
C SER A 504 6.09 4.33 8.93
N ALA A 505 7.17 3.72 8.43
CA ALA A 505 8.52 4.26 8.49
C ALA A 505 8.79 5.37 7.45
N MET A 506 7.91 5.55 6.47
CA MET A 506 8.07 6.58 5.44
C MET A 506 7.95 7.99 6.02
N ALA A 507 8.93 8.84 5.73
CA ALA A 507 9.03 10.18 6.31
C ALA A 507 8.28 11.26 5.53
N ALA A 508 7.94 11.03 4.25
CA ALA A 508 7.35 12.02 3.35
C ALA A 508 6.19 11.47 2.53
N ASN A 509 5.35 12.36 2.00
CA ASN A 509 4.34 12.01 0.99
C ASN A 509 5.01 11.76 -0.35
N PRO A 510 4.87 10.58 -0.95
CA PRO A 510 5.49 10.28 -2.24
C PRO A 510 4.79 10.95 -3.44
N GLY A 511 3.54 11.42 -3.30
CA GLY A 511 2.74 11.97 -4.40
C GLY A 511 2.33 10.94 -5.47
N VAL A 512 2.74 9.70 -5.30
CA VAL A 512 2.46 8.53 -6.14
C VAL A 512 2.17 7.31 -5.27
N ASN A 513 1.83 6.17 -5.89
CA ASN A 513 1.56 4.92 -5.17
C ASN A 513 2.81 4.43 -4.42
N PRO A 514 2.74 4.15 -3.10
CA PRO A 514 3.92 3.96 -2.26
C PRO A 514 4.52 2.55 -2.27
N SER A 515 3.87 1.57 -2.91
CA SER A 515 4.24 0.15 -2.78
C SER A 515 5.69 -0.13 -3.18
N LEU A 516 6.19 0.50 -4.25
CA LEU A 516 7.58 0.35 -4.68
C LEU A 516 8.55 0.98 -3.66
N SER A 517 8.22 2.17 -3.13
CA SER A 517 9.04 2.85 -2.13
C SER A 517 9.10 2.09 -0.80
N ILE A 518 7.98 1.49 -0.35
CA ILE A 518 7.96 0.63 0.84
C ILE A 518 8.86 -0.59 0.61
N THR A 519 8.80 -1.18 -0.59
CA THR A 519 9.63 -2.33 -0.95
C THR A 519 11.11 -1.97 -0.99
N ALA A 520 11.48 -0.84 -1.62
CA ALA A 520 12.87 -0.37 -1.70
C ALA A 520 13.45 -0.05 -0.31
N ASN A 521 12.69 0.62 0.56
CA ASN A 521 13.11 0.86 1.94
C ASN A 521 13.30 -0.45 2.74
N ALA A 522 12.43 -1.44 2.53
CA ALA A 522 12.56 -2.74 3.18
C ALA A 522 13.75 -3.55 2.65
N GLU A 523 14.04 -3.50 1.34
CA GLU A 523 15.25 -4.08 0.75
C GLU A 523 16.52 -3.45 1.37
N ARG A 524 16.56 -2.11 1.46
CA ARG A 524 17.65 -1.39 2.11
C ARG A 524 17.81 -1.81 3.58
N ALA A 525 16.73 -1.79 4.36
CA ALA A 525 16.77 -2.19 5.76
C ALA A 525 17.34 -3.59 5.94
N ALA A 526 16.85 -4.55 5.16
CA ALA A 526 17.29 -5.94 5.23
C ALA A 526 18.71 -6.16 4.68
N ALA A 527 19.17 -5.35 3.72
CA ALA A 527 20.52 -5.43 3.19
C ALA A 527 21.59 -5.14 4.25
N MET A 528 21.28 -4.29 5.23
CA MET A 528 22.19 -3.90 6.32
C MET A 528 22.23 -4.91 7.48
N TRP A 529 21.41 -5.96 7.48
CA TRP A 529 21.48 -7.00 8.50
C TRP A 529 22.64 -7.95 8.20
N GLN A 530 23.35 -8.39 9.27
CA GLN A 530 24.34 -9.45 9.21
C GLN A 530 23.72 -10.80 8.84
N ASN A 531 24.51 -11.75 8.37
CA ASN A 531 24.11 -13.15 8.37
C ASN A 531 24.04 -13.67 9.82
N LYS A 532 23.24 -14.70 10.05
CA LYS A 532 23.09 -15.27 11.39
C LYS A 532 24.45 -15.78 11.92
N GLY A 533 24.83 -15.28 13.09
CA GLY A 533 26.08 -15.64 13.75
C GLY A 533 27.26 -14.71 13.39
N GLU A 534 27.09 -13.76 12.49
CA GLU A 534 28.06 -12.69 12.22
C GLU A 534 27.83 -11.49 13.14
N GLU A 535 28.84 -10.62 13.24
CA GLU A 535 28.75 -9.35 13.96
C GLU A 535 27.83 -8.37 13.21
N ASP A 536 27.07 -7.56 13.95
CA ASP A 536 26.18 -6.56 13.38
C ASP A 536 27.00 -5.36 12.87
N PRO A 537 27.00 -5.06 11.55
CA PRO A 537 27.78 -3.96 11.01
C PRO A 537 27.17 -2.57 11.31
N ARG A 538 25.95 -2.52 11.82
CA ARG A 538 25.27 -1.26 12.10
C ARG A 538 25.82 -0.64 13.38
N PRO A 539 26.14 0.65 13.38
CA PRO A 539 26.62 1.35 14.56
C PRO A 539 25.55 1.39 15.66
N GLU A 540 25.97 1.66 16.89
CA GLU A 540 25.04 1.93 17.99
C GLU A 540 24.15 3.14 17.68
N GLN A 541 22.94 3.18 18.24
CA GLN A 541 21.98 4.27 17.96
C GLN A 541 22.51 5.65 18.37
N SER A 542 23.41 5.71 19.34
CA SER A 542 24.07 6.95 19.81
C SER A 542 25.12 7.51 18.85
N GLU A 543 25.60 6.74 17.91
CA GLU A 543 26.70 7.14 17.00
C GLU A 543 26.25 7.88 15.74
N GLY A 544 24.94 7.99 15.53
CA GLY A 544 24.36 8.60 14.36
C GLY A 544 24.40 7.67 13.11
N TYR A 545 23.89 8.19 11.99
CA TYR A 545 23.84 7.41 10.76
C TYR A 545 25.19 7.34 10.07
N GLN A 546 25.59 6.14 9.68
CA GLN A 546 26.73 5.86 8.81
C GLN A 546 26.25 4.98 7.65
N ARG A 547 26.61 5.35 6.42
CA ARG A 547 26.31 4.52 5.26
C ARG A 547 27.21 3.28 5.30
N ILE A 548 26.61 2.10 5.40
CA ILE A 548 27.31 0.82 5.41
C ILE A 548 27.02 0.05 4.11
N GLU A 549 27.94 -0.81 3.73
CA GLU A 549 27.75 -1.68 2.56
C GLU A 549 26.67 -2.74 2.82
N ALA A 550 26.04 -3.17 1.74
CA ALA A 550 25.06 -4.26 1.81
C ALA A 550 25.76 -5.59 2.15
N VAL A 551 25.25 -6.28 3.15
CA VAL A 551 25.75 -7.63 3.53
C VAL A 551 25.17 -8.67 2.58
N GLU A 552 26.04 -9.40 1.89
CA GLU A 552 25.63 -10.47 0.98
C GLU A 552 24.98 -11.63 1.75
N PRO A 553 23.77 -12.08 1.36
CA PRO A 553 23.14 -13.22 1.98
C PRO A 553 23.93 -14.51 1.76
N ALA A 554 24.04 -15.33 2.80
CA ALA A 554 24.75 -16.61 2.74
C ALA A 554 24.08 -17.63 1.78
N SER A 555 22.77 -17.52 1.56
CA SER A 555 22.00 -18.48 0.76
C SER A 555 20.89 -17.82 -0.06
N PRO A 556 21.22 -17.06 -1.12
CA PRO A 556 20.22 -16.41 -1.97
C PRO A 556 19.25 -17.42 -2.58
N MET A 557 17.93 -17.16 -2.47
CA MET A 557 16.87 -18.02 -3.01
C MET A 557 16.73 -17.93 -4.53
N VAL A 558 17.11 -16.80 -5.10
CA VAL A 558 17.02 -16.54 -6.55
C VAL A 558 18.38 -16.77 -7.18
N PRO A 559 18.51 -17.68 -8.18
CA PRO A 559 19.77 -17.94 -8.87
C PRO A 559 20.37 -16.65 -9.47
N ALA A 560 21.69 -16.50 -9.42
CA ALA A 560 22.40 -15.30 -9.89
C ALA A 560 22.15 -14.95 -11.37
N THR A 561 21.78 -15.94 -12.20
CA THR A 561 21.45 -15.76 -13.62
C THR A 561 20.01 -15.32 -13.88
N ALA A 562 19.14 -15.35 -12.87
CA ALA A 562 17.73 -15.00 -13.03
C ALA A 562 17.52 -13.48 -13.18
N PRO A 563 16.44 -13.05 -13.85
CA PRO A 563 16.13 -11.60 -14.00
C PRO A 563 16.02 -10.85 -12.66
N ALA A 564 15.42 -11.50 -11.65
CA ALA A 564 15.22 -10.92 -10.33
C ALA A 564 16.33 -11.26 -9.31
N ALA A 565 17.48 -11.77 -9.75
CA ALA A 565 18.61 -12.08 -8.86
C ALA A 565 19.02 -10.86 -8.03
N LEU A 566 19.40 -11.10 -6.78
CA LEU A 566 20.04 -10.08 -5.96
C LEU A 566 21.45 -9.82 -6.53
N ARG A 567 21.75 -8.56 -6.81
CA ARG A 567 23.05 -8.14 -7.34
C ARG A 567 23.77 -7.31 -6.30
N LEU A 568 24.89 -7.84 -5.81
CA LEU A 568 25.74 -7.16 -4.84
C LEU A 568 27.18 -7.04 -5.42
N PRO A 569 27.91 -5.93 -5.16
CA PRO A 569 27.32 -4.71 -4.57
C PRO A 569 26.18 -4.20 -5.43
N ILE A 570 25.16 -3.63 -4.79
CA ILE A 570 24.00 -3.08 -5.50
C ILE A 570 24.47 -1.81 -6.20
N THR A 571 24.66 -1.87 -7.52
CA THR A 571 25.06 -0.70 -8.31
C THR A 571 23.83 0.07 -8.79
N PRO A 572 23.84 1.41 -8.70
CA PRO A 572 22.78 2.24 -9.29
C PRO A 572 22.63 1.95 -10.78
N VAL A 573 21.39 1.81 -11.24
CA VAL A 573 21.12 1.75 -12.68
C VAL A 573 21.13 3.17 -13.22
N SER A 574 22.00 3.44 -14.20
CA SER A 574 21.94 4.70 -14.94
C SER A 574 20.59 4.80 -15.67
N HIS A 575 19.88 5.88 -15.45
CA HIS A 575 18.58 6.17 -16.11
C HIS A 575 18.78 6.62 -17.55
#